data_31ad3352386d2edfdefecb43d40cc9b6
#
_entry.id   31ad3352386d2edfdefecb43d40cc9b6
#
_cell.length_a   1.000
_cell.length_b   1.000
_cell.length_c   1.000
_cell.angle_alpha   90.00
_cell.angle_beta   90.00
_cell.angle_gamma   90.00
#
_symmetry.space_group_name_H-M   'P 1'
#
loop_
_entity.id
_entity.type
_entity.pdbx_description
1 polymer ?
#
loop_
_entity_poly.entity_id
_entity_poly.type
_entity_poly.pdbx_seq_one_letter_code
_entity_poly.pdbx_strand_id
1 'polypeptide(L)'
;MSTSHEGVWNACLKVIKDNISLQAFKTWFDPIVPIRLENSVLTIQVPSHFFYEWLEENYITLLKKVIKKELGTDGTLEYSIVMENNTTNSTPYTVKLPALNKKSIKNAPVTMPINLNENQIRNPFIIPGLKKVNVDSNLNPSYSFENFVEGDCNRLARASGYAVANKPGGTAFNPLLIYGGVGLGKTHLAHAIGISIKNQFPNKTVLYVGSEKFAHQFIDAIKNQTTNDFIHFYQMIDVLIIDDVQFFSGKEKTQDVFFHIFNHLHQNGKQIILTSDKPPVEMQGMEQRLLSRFKWGLSADLGAPDLETRIAILEKKMYGNGIELPRDVVEYLAYSINTNVREMEGALNTLLAQASLNKKAITLELAKQMVDKFVKNTAREVSIEYIQKVVCDYFDLPIEMLKSKTRKREVVQARQISMYFSKKMTKSSLANIGAHCGGKDHATVLHACRTVMNLSETDKQFRVYLEDLEKKLTIQ
;
A
#
# COMPACT_ATOMS: atom_id res chain seq x y z
N MET A 1 -28.93 -27.14 34.29
CA MET A 1 -28.86 -26.00 33.38
C MET A 1 -28.75 -26.58 31.99
N SER A 2 -29.75 -26.43 31.13
CA SER A 2 -29.69 -26.91 29.72
C SER A 2 -28.66 -26.03 28.99
N THR A 3 -27.46 -26.56 28.79
CA THR A 3 -26.44 -25.93 28.01
C THR A 3 -26.88 -25.92 26.55
N SER A 4 -27.28 -24.77 26.05
CA SER A 4 -27.64 -24.58 24.64
C SER A 4 -26.40 -24.86 23.76
N HIS A 5 -26.60 -25.47 22.58
CA HIS A 5 -25.53 -25.70 21.60
C HIS A 5 -24.75 -24.43 21.26
N GLU A 6 -25.44 -23.27 21.20
CA GLU A 6 -24.82 -21.96 21.01
C GLU A 6 -23.94 -21.55 22.21
N GLY A 7 -24.38 -21.81 23.43
CA GLY A 7 -23.61 -21.48 24.65
C GLY A 7 -22.31 -22.25 24.73
N VAL A 8 -22.35 -23.55 24.41
CA VAL A 8 -21.15 -24.42 24.37
C VAL A 8 -20.20 -23.97 23.25
N TRP A 9 -20.72 -23.69 22.06
CA TRP A 9 -19.87 -23.25 20.96
C TRP A 9 -19.23 -21.89 21.23
N ASN A 10 -19.96 -20.93 21.79
CA ASN A 10 -19.41 -19.63 22.18
C ASN A 10 -18.30 -19.75 23.25
N ALA A 11 -18.44 -20.68 24.19
CA ALA A 11 -17.37 -20.98 25.14
C ALA A 11 -16.13 -21.56 24.44
N CYS A 12 -16.34 -22.49 23.49
CA CYS A 12 -15.28 -23.04 22.64
C CYS A 12 -14.58 -21.93 21.83
N LEU A 13 -15.33 -21.05 21.17
CA LEU A 13 -14.79 -19.94 20.38
C LEU A 13 -13.92 -19.00 21.21
N LYS A 14 -14.29 -18.74 22.46
CA LYS A 14 -13.51 -17.90 23.37
C LYS A 14 -12.11 -18.49 23.63
N VAL A 15 -12.04 -19.80 23.90
CA VAL A 15 -10.76 -20.49 24.10
C VAL A 15 -9.96 -20.59 22.80
N ILE A 16 -10.61 -20.83 21.67
CA ILE A 16 -9.96 -20.91 20.36
C ILE A 16 -9.34 -19.55 20.02
N LYS A 17 -10.07 -18.46 20.23
CA LYS A 17 -9.61 -17.08 19.95
C LYS A 17 -8.34 -16.71 20.73
N ASP A 18 -8.18 -17.23 21.95
CA ASP A 18 -6.99 -16.98 22.78
C ASP A 18 -5.76 -17.80 22.30
N ASN A 19 -5.97 -18.84 21.49
CA ASN A 19 -4.91 -19.77 21.06
C ASN A 19 -4.49 -19.63 19.59
N ILE A 20 -5.18 -18.81 18.79
CA ILE A 20 -4.87 -18.61 17.37
C ILE A 20 -4.87 -17.14 17.02
N SER A 21 -4.27 -16.79 15.87
CA SER A 21 -4.27 -15.40 15.41
C SER A 21 -5.70 -14.91 15.12
N LEU A 22 -5.95 -13.64 15.36
CA LEU A 22 -7.26 -13.02 15.11
C LEU A 22 -7.73 -13.21 13.65
N GLN A 23 -6.79 -13.28 12.72
CA GLN A 23 -7.03 -13.47 11.30
C GLN A 23 -7.46 -14.90 10.99
N ALA A 24 -6.75 -15.90 11.54
CA ALA A 24 -7.13 -17.30 11.43
C ALA A 24 -8.48 -17.58 12.11
N PHE A 25 -8.75 -16.95 13.25
CA PHE A 25 -10.04 -17.06 13.93
C PHE A 25 -11.19 -16.57 13.05
N LYS A 26 -11.08 -15.35 12.49
CA LYS A 26 -12.11 -14.78 11.61
C LYS A 26 -12.33 -15.60 10.33
N THR A 27 -11.28 -16.23 9.81
CA THR A 27 -11.33 -17.00 8.57
C THR A 27 -11.96 -18.36 8.78
N TRP A 28 -11.56 -19.08 9.86
CA TRP A 28 -11.87 -20.51 10.01
C TRP A 28 -12.92 -20.81 11.08
N PHE A 29 -13.15 -19.93 12.05
CA PHE A 29 -14.06 -20.21 13.16
C PHE A 29 -15.30 -19.32 13.19
N ASP A 30 -15.20 -18.08 12.74
CA ASP A 30 -16.33 -17.14 12.68
C ASP A 30 -17.47 -17.60 11.73
N PRO A 31 -17.20 -18.27 10.58
CA PRO A 31 -18.25 -18.76 9.69
C PRO A 31 -18.96 -20.03 10.18
N ILE A 32 -18.49 -20.66 11.25
CA ILE A 32 -19.06 -21.93 11.76
C ILE A 32 -20.31 -21.65 12.58
N VAL A 33 -21.38 -22.37 12.28
CA VAL A 33 -22.67 -22.27 12.98
C VAL A 33 -22.96 -23.56 13.74
N PRO A 34 -23.17 -23.52 15.08
CA PRO A 34 -23.59 -24.70 15.82
C PRO A 34 -25.06 -25.02 15.48
N ILE A 35 -25.35 -26.31 15.16
CA ILE A 35 -26.69 -26.74 14.77
C ILE A 35 -27.43 -27.38 15.95
N ARG A 36 -26.74 -28.29 16.65
CA ARG A 36 -27.37 -29.07 17.75
C ARG A 36 -26.33 -29.67 18.69
N LEU A 37 -26.78 -29.99 19.90
CA LEU A 37 -26.02 -30.71 20.92
C LEU A 37 -26.88 -31.87 21.43
N GLU A 38 -26.48 -33.13 21.20
CA GLU A 38 -27.15 -34.31 21.67
C GLU A 38 -26.14 -35.33 22.21
N ASN A 39 -26.38 -35.93 23.37
CA ASN A 39 -25.52 -36.97 23.97
C ASN A 39 -24.03 -36.63 23.98
N SER A 40 -23.67 -35.38 24.37
CA SER A 40 -22.28 -34.84 24.36
C SER A 40 -21.64 -34.75 22.95
N VAL A 41 -22.44 -34.85 21.86
CA VAL A 41 -22.02 -34.63 20.49
C VAL A 41 -22.46 -33.25 20.06
N LEU A 42 -21.49 -32.34 19.80
CA LEU A 42 -21.75 -31.03 19.24
C LEU A 42 -21.69 -31.14 17.69
N THR A 43 -22.79 -30.84 17.02
CA THR A 43 -22.82 -30.76 15.55
C THR A 43 -22.66 -29.32 15.11
N ILE A 44 -21.62 -29.05 14.34
CA ILE A 44 -21.33 -27.73 13.76
C ILE A 44 -21.49 -27.75 12.25
N GLN A 45 -22.04 -26.70 11.70
CA GLN A 45 -22.17 -26.50 10.26
C GLN A 45 -20.95 -25.79 9.72
N VAL A 46 -20.30 -26.41 8.74
CA VAL A 46 -19.16 -25.84 8.02
C VAL A 46 -19.52 -25.52 6.57
N PRO A 47 -18.93 -24.45 6.02
CA PRO A 47 -19.32 -23.93 4.71
C PRO A 47 -19.05 -24.88 3.53
N SER A 48 -18.06 -25.77 3.61
CA SER A 48 -17.67 -26.64 2.50
C SER A 48 -16.91 -27.87 2.96
N HIS A 49 -16.78 -28.89 2.07
CA HIS A 49 -15.93 -30.05 2.30
C HIS A 49 -14.45 -29.69 2.50
N PHE A 50 -13.95 -28.75 1.73
CA PHE A 50 -12.59 -28.22 1.91
C PHE A 50 -12.40 -27.60 3.30
N PHE A 51 -13.39 -26.86 3.79
CA PHE A 51 -13.37 -26.24 5.11
C PHE A 51 -13.28 -27.29 6.22
N TYR A 52 -14.01 -28.40 6.06
CA TYR A 52 -13.93 -29.56 6.94
C TYR A 52 -12.53 -30.18 6.93
N GLU A 53 -11.98 -30.48 5.74
CA GLU A 53 -10.65 -31.08 5.60
C GLU A 53 -9.58 -30.18 6.24
N TRP A 54 -9.65 -28.87 6.00
CA TRP A 54 -8.73 -27.90 6.56
C TRP A 54 -8.78 -27.87 8.10
N LEU A 55 -9.98 -27.84 8.70
CA LEU A 55 -10.14 -27.89 10.16
C LEU A 55 -9.58 -29.18 10.77
N GLU A 56 -9.82 -30.31 10.10
CA GLU A 56 -9.31 -31.60 10.55
C GLU A 56 -7.77 -31.69 10.42
N GLU A 57 -7.19 -31.12 9.37
CA GLU A 57 -5.74 -31.15 9.19
C GLU A 57 -5.00 -30.20 10.14
N ASN A 58 -5.51 -28.99 10.30
CA ASN A 58 -4.76 -27.92 10.96
C ASN A 58 -5.20 -27.63 12.40
N TYR A 59 -6.48 -27.84 12.73
CA TYR A 59 -7.04 -27.44 14.03
C TYR A 59 -7.67 -28.59 14.81
N ILE A 60 -7.62 -29.82 14.34
CA ILE A 60 -8.23 -30.98 15.03
C ILE A 60 -7.76 -31.17 16.47
N THR A 61 -6.47 -30.93 16.73
CA THR A 61 -5.89 -31.09 18.06
C THR A 61 -6.44 -30.03 19.02
N LEU A 62 -6.61 -28.80 18.55
CA LEU A 62 -7.17 -27.69 19.32
C LEU A 62 -8.68 -27.93 19.54
N LEU A 63 -9.43 -28.25 18.48
CA LEU A 63 -10.86 -28.55 18.56
C LEU A 63 -11.16 -29.69 19.54
N LYS A 64 -10.47 -30.82 19.45
CA LYS A 64 -10.62 -31.93 20.39
C LYS A 64 -10.34 -31.54 21.82
N LYS A 65 -9.32 -30.71 22.07
CA LYS A 65 -8.94 -30.24 23.39
C LYS A 65 -10.02 -29.34 24.01
N VAL A 66 -10.56 -28.42 23.18
CA VAL A 66 -11.58 -27.46 23.60
C VAL A 66 -12.93 -28.15 23.82
N ILE A 67 -13.35 -29.02 22.92
CA ILE A 67 -14.59 -29.80 23.05
C ILE A 67 -14.58 -30.68 24.30
N LYS A 68 -13.48 -31.40 24.56
CA LYS A 68 -13.34 -32.18 25.79
C LYS A 68 -13.33 -31.35 27.08
N LYS A 69 -12.84 -30.13 27.00
CA LYS A 69 -12.87 -29.20 28.14
C LYS A 69 -14.29 -28.75 28.46
N GLU A 70 -15.12 -28.48 27.45
CA GLU A 70 -16.47 -27.93 27.63
C GLU A 70 -17.56 -29.02 27.80
N LEU A 71 -17.41 -30.19 27.14
CA LEU A 71 -18.38 -31.26 27.15
C LEU A 71 -17.95 -32.52 27.96
N GLY A 72 -16.73 -32.47 28.54
CA GLY A 72 -16.18 -33.64 29.27
C GLY A 72 -15.43 -34.64 28.38
N THR A 73 -14.96 -35.76 29.01
CA THR A 73 -14.12 -36.76 28.34
C THR A 73 -14.79 -37.44 27.13
N ASP A 74 -16.12 -37.52 27.14
CA ASP A 74 -16.94 -38.14 26.09
C ASP A 74 -17.45 -37.16 25.05
N GLY A 75 -17.04 -35.87 25.16
CA GLY A 75 -17.39 -34.84 24.22
C GLY A 75 -16.81 -35.11 22.82
N THR A 76 -17.68 -35.12 21.82
CA THR A 76 -17.33 -35.35 20.40
C THR A 76 -17.87 -34.24 19.52
N LEU A 77 -17.24 -34.05 18.35
CA LEU A 77 -17.58 -33.05 17.36
C LEU A 77 -18.04 -33.74 16.06
N GLU A 78 -19.17 -33.34 15.54
CA GLU A 78 -19.66 -33.73 14.20
C GLU A 78 -19.72 -32.54 13.30
N TYR A 79 -19.45 -32.74 12.02
CA TYR A 79 -19.53 -31.71 11.00
C TYR A 79 -20.75 -31.94 10.10
N SER A 80 -21.47 -30.87 9.83
CA SER A 80 -22.57 -30.84 8.87
C SER A 80 -22.16 -29.95 7.71
N ILE A 81 -22.14 -30.46 6.49
CA ILE A 81 -21.82 -29.72 5.28
C ILE A 81 -23.10 -29.39 4.53
N VAL A 82 -23.33 -28.12 4.20
CA VAL A 82 -24.49 -27.71 3.41
C VAL A 82 -24.17 -27.88 1.94
N MET A 83 -24.86 -28.84 1.29
CA MET A 83 -24.88 -28.96 -0.17
C MET A 83 -26.20 -28.39 -0.69
N GLU A 84 -26.17 -27.27 -1.38
CA GLU A 84 -27.35 -26.72 -2.07
C GLU A 84 -27.56 -27.43 -3.42
N ASN A 85 -28.66 -28.16 -3.54
CA ASN A 85 -29.13 -28.63 -4.84
C ASN A 85 -29.97 -27.54 -5.51
N ASN A 86 -29.55 -27.08 -6.68
CA ASN A 86 -30.26 -26.13 -7.54
C ASN A 86 -31.45 -26.76 -8.28
N THR A 87 -32.36 -27.41 -7.56
CA THR A 87 -33.67 -27.80 -8.12
C THR A 87 -34.76 -27.34 -7.17
N THR A 88 -35.70 -26.60 -7.73
CA THR A 88 -36.87 -26.03 -7.07
C THR A 88 -37.53 -27.05 -6.13
N ASN A 89 -37.69 -26.69 -4.84
CA ASN A 89 -38.47 -27.38 -3.81
C ASN A 89 -37.87 -28.63 -3.13
N SER A 90 -36.61 -28.68 -2.79
CA SER A 90 -36.09 -29.65 -1.84
C SER A 90 -35.33 -29.01 -0.67
N THR A 91 -35.58 -29.51 0.55
CA THR A 91 -34.84 -29.19 1.76
C THR A 91 -33.35 -29.44 1.57
N PRO A 92 -32.44 -28.56 2.08
CA PRO A 92 -31.00 -28.75 1.93
C PRO A 92 -30.54 -30.10 2.49
N TYR A 93 -29.78 -30.84 1.69
CA TYR A 93 -29.25 -32.15 2.09
C TYR A 93 -28.01 -31.96 2.96
N THR A 94 -28.02 -32.49 4.16
CA THR A 94 -26.91 -32.38 5.12
C THR A 94 -26.20 -33.75 5.24
N VAL A 95 -24.90 -33.78 4.94
CA VAL A 95 -24.05 -34.94 5.16
C VAL A 95 -23.36 -34.83 6.51
N LYS A 96 -23.58 -35.81 7.39
CA LYS A 96 -22.88 -35.91 8.66
C LYS A 96 -21.59 -36.69 8.49
N LEU A 97 -20.46 -36.10 8.82
CA LEU A 97 -19.16 -36.75 8.81
C LEU A 97 -18.65 -36.88 10.25
N PRO A 98 -18.33 -38.10 10.74
CA PRO A 98 -17.71 -38.27 12.05
C PRO A 98 -16.25 -37.76 12.04
N ALA A 99 -15.79 -37.17 13.13
CA ALA A 99 -14.40 -36.72 13.27
C ALA A 99 -13.43 -37.92 13.10
N LEU A 100 -12.53 -37.81 12.12
CA LEU A 100 -11.60 -38.92 11.75
C LEU A 100 -10.67 -39.29 12.91
N ASN A 101 -10.82 -40.53 13.42
CA ASN A 101 -9.79 -41.17 14.24
C ASN A 101 -8.68 -41.68 13.33
N LYS A 102 -7.44 -41.23 13.48
CA LYS A 102 -6.25 -41.66 12.73
C LYS A 102 -5.89 -43.15 12.99
N LYS A 103 -6.77 -44.08 12.71
CA LYS A 103 -6.41 -45.50 12.58
C LYS A 103 -7.16 -46.11 11.40
N SER A 104 -6.36 -46.48 10.37
CA SER A 104 -6.67 -47.30 9.21
C SER A 104 -7.71 -46.77 8.21
N ILE A 105 -7.21 -46.11 7.18
CA ILE A 105 -7.94 -46.04 5.90
C ILE A 105 -7.36 -47.13 4.97
N LYS A 106 -8.09 -48.22 4.79
CA LYS A 106 -7.91 -49.08 3.65
C LYS A 106 -8.78 -48.50 2.53
N ASN A 107 -8.17 -48.27 1.38
CA ASN A 107 -8.76 -47.72 0.18
C ASN A 107 -9.99 -48.51 -0.28
N ALA A 108 -11.15 -47.86 -0.30
CA ALA A 108 -12.28 -48.30 -1.10
C ALA A 108 -12.70 -47.11 -1.98
N PRO A 109 -12.82 -47.25 -3.32
CA PRO A 109 -13.25 -46.19 -4.19
C PRO A 109 -14.75 -45.91 -3.98
N VAL A 110 -15.08 -44.68 -3.60
CA VAL A 110 -16.47 -44.21 -3.56
C VAL A 110 -16.82 -43.70 -4.95
N THR A 111 -17.63 -44.49 -5.67
CA THR A 111 -18.18 -44.08 -6.96
C THR A 111 -19.44 -43.25 -6.71
N MET A 112 -19.39 -41.97 -6.97
CA MET A 112 -20.59 -41.12 -7.00
C MET A 112 -21.15 -41.08 -8.44
N PRO A 113 -22.47 -41.12 -8.64
CA PRO A 113 -23.06 -40.90 -9.95
C PRO A 113 -22.99 -39.40 -10.31
N ILE A 114 -22.17 -39.06 -11.28
CA ILE A 114 -22.08 -37.70 -11.84
C ILE A 114 -23.10 -37.61 -12.98
N ASN A 115 -24.20 -36.90 -12.78
CA ASN A 115 -25.05 -36.44 -13.88
C ASN A 115 -24.41 -35.20 -14.53
N LEU A 116 -23.73 -35.40 -15.64
CA LEU A 116 -23.19 -34.37 -16.51
C LEU A 116 -24.31 -33.82 -17.40
N ASN A 117 -24.94 -32.71 -17.02
CA ASN A 117 -25.60 -31.84 -17.98
C ASN A 117 -24.56 -30.83 -18.51
N GLU A 118 -24.18 -31.03 -19.76
CA GLU A 118 -23.28 -30.15 -20.53
C GLU A 118 -23.92 -28.76 -20.66
N ASN A 119 -23.37 -27.80 -20.00
CA ASN A 119 -23.23 -26.36 -20.38
C ASN A 119 -23.10 -25.46 -19.15
N GLN A 120 -22.08 -25.63 -18.39
CA GLN A 120 -21.41 -24.61 -17.59
C GLN A 120 -20.40 -25.30 -16.65
N ILE A 121 -19.16 -25.36 -17.03
CA ILE A 121 -18.07 -25.66 -16.09
C ILE A 121 -18.00 -24.48 -15.12
N ARG A 122 -18.78 -24.55 -14.04
CA ARG A 122 -18.62 -23.61 -12.91
C ARG A 122 -17.42 -24.08 -12.12
N ASN A 123 -16.55 -23.12 -11.79
CA ASN A 123 -15.41 -23.36 -10.93
C ASN A 123 -15.87 -24.12 -9.66
N PRO A 124 -15.41 -25.36 -9.38
CA PRO A 124 -15.88 -26.16 -8.25
C PRO A 124 -15.58 -25.53 -6.88
N PHE A 125 -14.80 -24.44 -6.84
CA PHE A 125 -14.45 -23.71 -5.63
C PHE A 125 -15.35 -22.51 -5.33
N ILE A 126 -16.38 -22.24 -6.15
CA ILE A 126 -17.38 -21.19 -5.87
C ILE A 126 -18.65 -21.87 -5.37
N ILE A 127 -18.85 -21.84 -4.07
CA ILE A 127 -20.08 -22.31 -3.44
C ILE A 127 -21.02 -21.12 -3.24
N PRO A 128 -22.21 -21.11 -3.90
CA PRO A 128 -23.22 -20.08 -3.64
C PRO A 128 -23.75 -20.22 -2.21
N GLY A 129 -23.78 -19.13 -1.45
CA GLY A 129 -24.39 -19.11 -0.11
C GLY A 129 -23.46 -18.90 1.07
N LEU A 130 -22.13 -18.89 0.88
CA LEU A 130 -21.21 -18.51 1.95
C LEU A 130 -21.46 -17.07 2.41
N LYS A 131 -21.82 -16.87 3.68
CA LYS A 131 -21.70 -15.55 4.31
C LYS A 131 -20.24 -15.11 4.15
N LYS A 132 -20.01 -14.12 3.29
CA LYS A 132 -18.67 -13.58 3.07
C LYS A 132 -18.07 -13.15 4.39
N VAL A 133 -16.85 -13.51 4.62
CA VAL A 133 -16.06 -13.02 5.75
C VAL A 133 -16.11 -11.49 5.71
N ASN A 134 -16.67 -10.90 6.75
CA ASN A 134 -16.75 -9.43 6.84
C ASN A 134 -15.36 -8.90 7.17
N VAL A 135 -14.55 -8.72 6.13
CA VAL A 135 -13.19 -8.16 6.26
C VAL A 135 -13.33 -6.66 6.38
N ASP A 136 -12.73 -6.09 7.42
CA ASP A 136 -12.58 -4.64 7.50
C ASP A 136 -11.76 -4.16 6.30
N SER A 137 -12.38 -3.30 5.49
CA SER A 137 -11.77 -2.81 4.26
C SER A 137 -10.58 -1.88 4.49
N ASN A 138 -10.36 -1.38 5.73
CA ASN A 138 -9.34 -0.39 6.08
C ASN A 138 -9.40 0.90 5.21
N LEU A 139 -10.55 1.21 4.62
CA LEU A 139 -10.74 2.39 3.78
C LEU A 139 -11.01 3.61 4.64
N ASN A 140 -10.40 4.75 4.29
CA ASN A 140 -10.66 6.02 4.93
C ASN A 140 -11.84 6.73 4.23
N PRO A 141 -13.00 6.93 4.89
CA PRO A 141 -14.19 7.53 4.26
C PRO A 141 -13.98 8.94 3.72
N SER A 142 -13.01 9.70 4.25
CA SER A 142 -12.71 11.06 3.78
C SER A 142 -12.06 11.12 2.41
N TYR A 143 -11.53 10.00 1.91
CA TYR A 143 -10.88 9.91 0.61
C TYR A 143 -11.84 9.38 -0.45
N SER A 144 -12.82 10.19 -0.84
CA SER A 144 -13.80 9.86 -1.88
C SER A 144 -13.45 10.51 -3.22
N PHE A 145 -14.07 10.04 -4.32
CA PHE A 145 -13.98 10.71 -5.63
C PHE A 145 -14.54 12.13 -5.60
N GLU A 146 -15.51 12.40 -4.75
CA GLU A 146 -16.09 13.73 -4.59
C GLU A 146 -15.08 14.72 -4.02
N ASN A 147 -14.20 14.25 -3.13
CA ASN A 147 -13.15 15.06 -2.51
C ASN A 147 -11.88 15.11 -3.36
N PHE A 148 -11.77 14.29 -4.41
CA PHE A 148 -10.62 14.26 -5.32
C PHE A 148 -10.85 15.26 -6.45
N VAL A 149 -10.08 16.36 -6.46
CA VAL A 149 -10.17 17.41 -7.49
C VAL A 149 -9.54 16.91 -8.78
N GLU A 150 -10.28 17.03 -9.89
CA GLU A 150 -9.79 16.71 -11.22
C GLU A 150 -9.01 17.87 -11.82
N GLY A 151 -7.87 17.56 -12.43
CA GLY A 151 -7.06 18.46 -13.23
C GLY A 151 -6.39 17.69 -14.37
N ASP A 152 -5.70 18.37 -15.26
CA ASP A 152 -5.00 17.71 -16.38
C ASP A 152 -3.94 16.71 -15.85
N CYS A 153 -3.30 17.03 -14.72
CA CYS A 153 -2.29 16.21 -14.07
C CYS A 153 -2.76 14.82 -13.60
N ASN A 154 -4.07 14.60 -13.46
CA ASN A 154 -4.62 13.37 -12.87
C ASN A 154 -5.82 12.80 -13.63
N ARG A 155 -6.20 13.40 -14.78
CA ARG A 155 -7.40 13.04 -15.56
C ARG A 155 -7.42 11.56 -15.95
N LEU A 156 -6.30 11.04 -16.47
CA LEU A 156 -6.21 9.62 -16.86
C LEU A 156 -6.39 8.69 -15.65
N ALA A 157 -5.68 8.95 -14.56
CA ALA A 157 -5.74 8.13 -13.37
C ALA A 157 -7.15 8.15 -12.75
N ARG A 158 -7.80 9.31 -12.68
CA ARG A 158 -9.16 9.46 -12.18
C ARG A 158 -10.18 8.74 -13.07
N ALA A 159 -10.11 8.92 -14.39
CA ALA A 159 -11.01 8.26 -15.33
C ALA A 159 -10.88 6.74 -15.30
N SER A 160 -9.65 6.22 -15.26
CA SER A 160 -9.39 4.79 -15.12
C SER A 160 -9.89 4.24 -13.78
N GLY A 161 -9.71 5.01 -12.69
CA GLY A 161 -10.26 4.69 -11.39
C GLY A 161 -11.77 4.55 -11.39
N TYR A 162 -12.49 5.46 -12.04
CA TYR A 162 -13.96 5.35 -12.24
C TYR A 162 -14.36 4.14 -13.07
N ALA A 163 -13.63 3.84 -14.14
CA ALA A 163 -13.89 2.65 -14.96
C ALA A 163 -13.75 1.35 -14.15
N VAL A 164 -12.69 1.26 -13.34
CA VAL A 164 -12.47 0.14 -12.42
C VAL A 164 -13.54 0.08 -11.34
N ALA A 165 -13.94 1.23 -10.78
CA ALA A 165 -14.97 1.29 -9.74
C ALA A 165 -16.32 0.78 -10.24
N ASN A 166 -16.68 1.09 -11.49
CA ASN A 166 -17.94 0.65 -12.09
C ASN A 166 -17.93 -0.82 -12.53
N LYS A 167 -16.78 -1.39 -12.86
CA LYS A 167 -16.68 -2.81 -13.30
C LYS A 167 -15.37 -3.44 -12.79
N PRO A 168 -15.26 -3.71 -11.49
CA PRO A 168 -14.04 -4.26 -10.89
C PRO A 168 -13.75 -5.68 -11.39
N GLY A 169 -12.53 -5.89 -11.92
CA GLY A 169 -12.09 -7.13 -12.53
C GLY A 169 -12.60 -7.38 -13.96
N GLY A 170 -13.51 -6.53 -14.46
CA GLY A 170 -14.12 -6.68 -15.79
C GLY A 170 -13.58 -5.69 -16.84
N THR A 171 -12.56 -4.91 -16.50
CA THR A 171 -11.88 -3.97 -17.42
C THR A 171 -10.51 -4.51 -17.81
N ALA A 172 -9.93 -3.97 -18.88
CA ALA A 172 -8.52 -4.23 -19.25
C ALA A 172 -7.53 -3.59 -18.24
N PHE A 173 -8.02 -2.81 -17.26
CA PHE A 173 -7.22 -2.09 -16.27
C PHE A 173 -6.97 -2.96 -15.01
N ASN A 174 -6.47 -4.17 -15.22
CA ASN A 174 -6.15 -5.09 -14.15
C ASN A 174 -4.75 -5.71 -14.37
N PRO A 175 -3.75 -5.33 -13.56
CA PRO A 175 -3.82 -4.37 -12.46
C PRO A 175 -3.98 -2.92 -12.90
N LEU A 176 -4.52 -2.07 -12.03
CA LEU A 176 -4.42 -0.62 -12.15
C LEU A 176 -3.25 -0.17 -11.26
N LEU A 177 -2.19 0.34 -11.88
CA LEU A 177 -1.06 0.93 -11.17
C LEU A 177 -1.16 2.46 -11.25
N ILE A 178 -1.27 3.10 -10.09
CA ILE A 178 -1.28 4.56 -9.95
C ILE A 178 0.10 4.97 -9.45
N TYR A 179 0.85 5.75 -10.23
CA TYR A 179 2.19 6.18 -9.81
C TYR A 179 2.34 7.70 -9.93
N GLY A 180 3.34 8.25 -9.23
CA GLY A 180 3.63 9.68 -9.24
C GLY A 180 4.38 10.10 -7.99
N GLY A 181 4.84 11.34 -7.93
CA GLY A 181 5.59 11.87 -6.80
C GLY A 181 4.87 11.75 -5.45
N VAL A 182 5.63 11.96 -4.37
CA VAL A 182 5.09 11.92 -3.00
C VAL A 182 4.06 13.05 -2.81
N GLY A 183 2.92 12.75 -2.16
CA GLY A 183 1.91 13.75 -1.81
C GLY A 183 1.02 14.23 -2.96
N LEU A 184 0.98 13.54 -4.11
CA LEU A 184 0.16 13.89 -5.27
C LEU A 184 -1.25 13.25 -5.26
N GLY A 185 -1.64 12.54 -4.20
CA GLY A 185 -2.99 11.99 -4.06
C GLY A 185 -3.18 10.53 -4.49
N LYS A 186 -2.10 9.73 -4.69
CA LYS A 186 -2.18 8.30 -5.03
C LYS A 186 -3.04 7.51 -4.07
N THR A 187 -2.72 7.60 -2.78
CA THR A 187 -3.46 6.95 -1.69
C THR A 187 -4.93 7.41 -1.66
N HIS A 188 -5.20 8.71 -1.86
CA HIS A 188 -6.55 9.24 -1.93
C HIS A 188 -7.35 8.57 -3.06
N LEU A 189 -6.81 8.54 -4.28
CA LEU A 189 -7.46 7.92 -5.42
C LEU A 189 -7.69 6.41 -5.21
N ALA A 190 -6.73 5.70 -4.65
CA ALA A 190 -6.85 4.28 -4.33
C ALA A 190 -8.00 4.01 -3.34
N HIS A 191 -8.11 4.82 -2.29
CA HIS A 191 -9.24 4.75 -1.34
C HIS A 191 -10.56 5.11 -2.01
N ALA A 192 -10.60 6.16 -2.85
CA ALA A 192 -11.80 6.59 -3.55
C ALA A 192 -12.37 5.48 -4.43
N ILE A 193 -11.50 4.77 -5.15
CA ILE A 193 -11.90 3.61 -5.96
C ILE A 193 -12.48 2.51 -5.05
N GLY A 194 -11.79 2.16 -3.95
CA GLY A 194 -12.24 1.14 -3.01
C GLY A 194 -13.59 1.46 -2.37
N ILE A 195 -13.82 2.71 -1.95
CA ILE A 195 -15.09 3.19 -1.37
C ILE A 195 -16.20 3.10 -2.41
N SER A 196 -15.96 3.56 -3.64
CA SER A 196 -16.94 3.51 -4.71
C SER A 196 -17.35 2.07 -5.05
N ILE A 197 -16.39 1.13 -5.12
CA ILE A 197 -16.67 -0.30 -5.32
C ILE A 197 -17.51 -0.85 -4.17
N LYS A 198 -17.15 -0.56 -2.93
CA LYS A 198 -17.87 -1.06 -1.75
C LYS A 198 -19.32 -0.58 -1.70
N ASN A 199 -19.54 0.68 -2.10
CA ASN A 199 -20.88 1.26 -2.16
C ASN A 199 -21.74 0.67 -3.29
N GLN A 200 -21.14 0.47 -4.48
CA GLN A 200 -21.84 -0.09 -5.65
C GLN A 200 -22.01 -1.60 -5.57
N PHE A 201 -21.05 -2.31 -4.98
CA PHE A 201 -21.03 -3.77 -4.89
C PHE A 201 -20.82 -4.23 -3.44
N PRO A 202 -21.86 -4.14 -2.56
CA PRO A 202 -21.75 -4.51 -1.14
C PRO A 202 -21.30 -5.97 -0.92
N ASN A 203 -21.54 -6.83 -1.92
CA ASN A 203 -21.15 -8.24 -1.91
C ASN A 203 -19.67 -8.48 -2.25
N LYS A 204 -18.91 -7.50 -2.70
CA LYS A 204 -17.48 -7.64 -2.98
C LYS A 204 -16.64 -7.33 -1.74
N THR A 205 -15.68 -8.20 -1.47
CA THR A 205 -14.71 -7.99 -0.40
C THR A 205 -13.59 -7.07 -0.91
N VAL A 206 -13.55 -5.85 -0.39
CA VAL A 206 -12.51 -4.85 -0.73
C VAL A 206 -11.56 -4.73 0.45
N LEU A 207 -10.27 -4.85 0.20
CA LEU A 207 -9.21 -4.70 1.21
C LEU A 207 -8.15 -3.71 0.75
N TYR A 208 -7.93 -2.68 1.57
CA TYR A 208 -6.78 -1.78 1.47
C TYR A 208 -5.71 -2.18 2.47
N VAL A 209 -4.46 -2.26 2.03
CA VAL A 209 -3.31 -2.54 2.88
C VAL A 209 -2.06 -1.83 2.35
N GLY A 210 -1.30 -1.16 3.23
CA GLY A 210 0.02 -0.66 2.89
C GLY A 210 1.02 -1.82 2.73
N SER A 211 1.93 -1.70 1.78
CA SER A 211 2.93 -2.74 1.50
C SER A 211 3.82 -3.09 2.70
N GLU A 212 4.11 -2.13 3.57
CA GLU A 212 4.83 -2.39 4.83
C GLU A 212 4.01 -3.27 5.77
N LYS A 213 2.72 -2.96 5.95
CA LYS A 213 1.80 -3.75 6.78
C LYS A 213 1.65 -5.17 6.22
N PHE A 214 1.54 -5.32 4.90
CA PHE A 214 1.52 -6.61 4.22
C PHE A 214 2.79 -7.41 4.53
N ALA A 215 3.98 -6.79 4.40
CA ALA A 215 5.25 -7.44 4.70
C ALA A 215 5.37 -7.85 6.18
N HIS A 216 4.93 -7.00 7.11
CA HIS A 216 4.92 -7.34 8.54
C HIS A 216 3.98 -8.51 8.85
N GLN A 217 2.77 -8.50 8.32
CA GLN A 217 1.81 -9.61 8.47
C GLN A 217 2.37 -10.93 7.92
N PHE A 218 3.10 -10.87 6.78
CA PHE A 218 3.75 -12.04 6.22
C PHE A 218 4.88 -12.56 7.10
N ILE A 219 5.73 -11.67 7.65
CA ILE A 219 6.79 -12.05 8.60
C ILE A 219 6.20 -12.73 9.85
N ASP A 220 5.11 -12.18 10.38
CA ASP A 220 4.43 -12.76 11.55
C ASP A 220 3.79 -14.12 11.21
N ALA A 221 3.25 -14.28 10.00
CA ALA A 221 2.74 -15.56 9.52
C ALA A 221 3.86 -16.63 9.40
N ILE A 222 5.06 -16.25 8.97
CA ILE A 222 6.23 -17.16 8.96
C ILE A 222 6.60 -17.57 10.38
N LYS A 223 6.72 -16.62 11.32
CA LYS A 223 7.08 -16.89 12.72
C LYS A 223 6.07 -17.83 13.40
N ASN A 224 4.79 -17.66 13.08
CA ASN A 224 3.70 -18.43 13.65
C ASN A 224 3.36 -19.70 12.84
N GLN A 225 4.10 -20.02 11.77
CA GLN A 225 3.85 -21.16 10.87
C GLN A 225 2.44 -21.13 10.22
N THR A 226 1.87 -19.93 10.00
CA THR A 226 0.52 -19.72 9.41
C THR A 226 0.59 -19.09 8.00
N THR A 227 1.66 -19.36 7.27
CA THR A 227 1.88 -18.79 5.93
C THR A 227 0.75 -19.17 4.95
N ASN A 228 0.23 -20.39 5.04
CA ASN A 228 -0.88 -20.83 4.18
C ASN A 228 -2.17 -20.05 4.49
N ASP A 229 -2.48 -19.81 5.76
CA ASP A 229 -3.65 -19.02 6.17
C ASP A 229 -3.55 -17.58 5.63
N PHE A 230 -2.34 -17.00 5.70
CA PHE A 230 -2.07 -15.67 5.15
C PHE A 230 -2.34 -15.63 3.63
N ILE A 231 -1.82 -16.59 2.87
CA ILE A 231 -2.02 -16.66 1.42
C ILE A 231 -3.52 -16.83 1.10
N HIS A 232 -4.19 -17.77 1.75
CA HIS A 232 -5.61 -18.03 1.54
C HIS A 232 -6.49 -16.83 1.87
N PHE A 233 -6.18 -16.10 2.96
CA PHE A 233 -6.89 -14.87 3.30
C PHE A 233 -6.85 -13.86 2.15
N TYR A 234 -5.67 -13.59 1.60
CA TYR A 234 -5.54 -12.64 0.48
C TYR A 234 -6.18 -13.16 -0.81
N GLN A 235 -6.19 -14.48 -1.03
CA GLN A 235 -6.83 -15.10 -2.18
C GLN A 235 -8.37 -15.00 -2.16
N MET A 236 -8.99 -14.83 -1.00
CA MET A 236 -10.45 -14.62 -0.87
C MET A 236 -10.90 -13.20 -1.23
N ILE A 237 -10.01 -12.24 -1.28
CA ILE A 237 -10.32 -10.82 -1.56
C ILE A 237 -10.77 -10.66 -3.02
N ASP A 238 -11.84 -9.88 -3.24
CA ASP A 238 -12.33 -9.58 -4.59
C ASP A 238 -11.65 -8.34 -5.20
N VAL A 239 -11.28 -7.37 -4.35
CA VAL A 239 -10.56 -6.16 -4.76
C VAL A 239 -9.43 -5.91 -3.77
N LEU A 240 -8.20 -6.08 -4.22
CA LEU A 240 -7.01 -5.87 -3.41
C LEU A 240 -6.34 -4.55 -3.79
N ILE A 241 -6.19 -3.67 -2.81
CA ILE A 241 -5.49 -2.39 -2.94
C ILE A 241 -4.20 -2.46 -2.13
N ILE A 242 -3.06 -2.40 -2.80
CA ILE A 242 -1.74 -2.33 -2.15
C ILE A 242 -1.15 -0.94 -2.37
N ASP A 243 -0.92 -0.24 -1.26
CA ASP A 243 -0.34 1.10 -1.28
C ASP A 243 1.18 1.04 -1.13
N ASP A 244 1.89 1.88 -1.91
CA ASP A 244 3.33 2.05 -1.86
C ASP A 244 4.14 0.76 -2.14
N VAL A 245 3.85 0.07 -3.25
CA VAL A 245 4.49 -1.22 -3.60
C VAL A 245 6.01 -1.15 -3.73
N GLN A 246 6.62 0.04 -3.88
CA GLN A 246 8.07 0.21 -3.90
C GLN A 246 8.75 -0.29 -2.61
N PHE A 247 8.03 -0.37 -1.49
CA PHE A 247 8.57 -0.92 -0.24
C PHE A 247 8.77 -2.45 -0.25
N PHE A 248 8.33 -3.15 -1.29
CA PHE A 248 8.70 -4.55 -1.52
C PHE A 248 10.13 -4.70 -2.05
N SER A 249 10.75 -3.62 -2.54
CA SER A 249 12.12 -3.64 -3.06
C SER A 249 13.11 -4.25 -2.07
N GLY A 250 13.92 -5.20 -2.53
CA GLY A 250 14.91 -5.91 -1.70
C GLY A 250 14.34 -6.95 -0.73
N LYS A 251 13.03 -7.20 -0.71
CA LYS A 251 12.37 -8.19 0.17
C LYS A 251 11.93 -9.42 -0.62
N GLU A 252 12.87 -10.23 -1.10
CA GLU A 252 12.62 -11.36 -2.01
C GLU A 252 11.47 -12.26 -1.58
N LYS A 253 11.47 -12.76 -0.33
CA LYS A 253 10.39 -13.64 0.18
C LYS A 253 9.01 -12.99 0.16
N THR A 254 8.93 -11.69 0.42
CA THR A 254 7.67 -10.93 0.35
C THR A 254 7.22 -10.78 -1.09
N GLN A 255 8.16 -10.54 -2.01
CA GLN A 255 7.88 -10.47 -3.44
C GLN A 255 7.37 -11.80 -3.99
N ASP A 256 7.96 -12.94 -3.57
CA ASP A 256 7.52 -14.29 -3.94
C ASP A 256 6.07 -14.54 -3.55
N VAL A 257 5.73 -14.31 -2.29
CA VAL A 257 4.37 -14.53 -1.80
C VAL A 257 3.39 -13.58 -2.47
N PHE A 258 3.75 -12.32 -2.63
CA PHE A 258 2.91 -11.36 -3.32
C PHE A 258 2.68 -11.77 -4.78
N PHE A 259 3.69 -12.29 -5.46
CA PHE A 259 3.58 -12.81 -6.82
C PHE A 259 2.56 -13.96 -6.92
N HIS A 260 2.55 -14.89 -5.97
CA HIS A 260 1.58 -15.99 -5.92
C HIS A 260 0.15 -15.48 -5.69
N ILE A 261 -0.03 -14.56 -4.75
CA ILE A 261 -1.34 -13.93 -4.47
C ILE A 261 -1.82 -13.15 -5.71
N PHE A 262 -0.95 -12.34 -6.31
CA PHE A 262 -1.24 -11.56 -7.51
C PHE A 262 -1.74 -12.45 -8.65
N ASN A 263 -1.01 -13.53 -8.97
CA ASN A 263 -1.40 -14.44 -10.05
C ASN A 263 -2.77 -15.09 -9.78
N HIS A 264 -3.01 -15.54 -8.55
CA HIS A 264 -4.30 -16.12 -8.18
C HIS A 264 -5.45 -15.11 -8.36
N LEU A 265 -5.32 -13.91 -7.85
CA LEU A 265 -6.34 -12.87 -7.97
C LEU A 265 -6.59 -12.51 -9.45
N HIS A 266 -5.52 -12.28 -10.20
CA HIS A 266 -5.63 -11.90 -11.62
C HIS A 266 -6.28 -12.99 -12.47
N GLN A 267 -5.89 -14.27 -12.30
CA GLN A 267 -6.47 -15.41 -13.01
C GLN A 267 -7.96 -15.62 -12.71
N ASN A 268 -8.39 -15.29 -11.49
CA ASN A 268 -9.79 -15.38 -11.08
C ASN A 268 -10.61 -14.10 -11.40
N GLY A 269 -10.08 -13.17 -12.21
CA GLY A 269 -10.78 -11.95 -12.60
C GLY A 269 -11.03 -10.99 -11.43
N LYS A 270 -10.26 -11.09 -10.34
CA LYS A 270 -10.33 -10.20 -9.19
C LYS A 270 -9.51 -8.95 -9.46
N GLN A 271 -9.97 -7.79 -8.98
CA GLN A 271 -9.31 -6.51 -9.23
C GLN A 271 -8.10 -6.31 -8.33
N ILE A 272 -7.01 -5.85 -8.93
CA ILE A 272 -5.80 -5.44 -8.21
C ILE A 272 -5.55 -3.96 -8.51
N ILE A 273 -5.32 -3.17 -7.45
CA ILE A 273 -4.97 -1.75 -7.54
C ILE A 273 -3.68 -1.56 -6.76
N LEU A 274 -2.71 -0.93 -7.38
CA LEU A 274 -1.38 -0.71 -6.82
C LEU A 274 -1.06 0.78 -6.85
N THR A 275 -0.36 1.27 -5.83
CA THR A 275 0.23 2.61 -5.89
C THR A 275 1.74 2.55 -5.76
N SER A 276 2.44 3.53 -6.33
CA SER A 276 3.89 3.66 -6.23
C SER A 276 4.36 5.10 -6.42
N ASP A 277 5.50 5.43 -5.81
CA ASP A 277 6.15 6.72 -6.03
C ASP A 277 6.90 6.80 -7.39
N LYS A 278 7.13 5.63 -8.02
CA LYS A 278 7.92 5.52 -9.25
C LYS A 278 7.22 4.63 -10.27
N PRO A 279 7.41 4.87 -11.57
CA PRO A 279 6.94 3.95 -12.60
C PRO A 279 7.67 2.60 -12.51
N PRO A 280 7.08 1.50 -13.04
CA PRO A 280 7.69 0.16 -12.95
C PRO A 280 9.10 0.06 -13.54
N VAL A 281 9.44 0.91 -14.50
CA VAL A 281 10.79 0.92 -15.12
C VAL A 281 11.89 1.43 -14.19
N GLU A 282 11.54 2.20 -13.17
CA GLU A 282 12.46 2.80 -12.21
C GLU A 282 12.49 2.08 -10.85
N MET A 283 11.71 1.01 -10.67
CA MET A 283 11.66 0.24 -9.43
C MET A 283 12.87 -0.70 -9.31
N GLN A 284 13.99 -0.17 -8.78
CA GLN A 284 15.19 -0.98 -8.52
C GLN A 284 14.95 -1.95 -7.35
N GLY A 285 15.53 -3.15 -7.41
CA GLY A 285 15.40 -4.18 -6.37
C GLY A 285 14.05 -4.91 -6.36
N MET A 286 13.21 -4.69 -7.38
CA MET A 286 12.00 -5.45 -7.64
C MET A 286 12.28 -6.53 -8.68
N GLU A 287 11.75 -7.73 -8.48
CA GLU A 287 11.91 -8.85 -9.41
C GLU A 287 11.24 -8.58 -10.76
N GLN A 288 11.89 -8.98 -11.84
CA GLN A 288 11.42 -8.76 -13.23
C GLN A 288 10.03 -9.37 -13.49
N ARG A 289 9.72 -10.50 -12.83
CA ARG A 289 8.42 -11.14 -12.97
C ARG A 289 7.27 -10.28 -12.38
N LEU A 290 7.51 -9.56 -11.26
CA LEU A 290 6.55 -8.63 -10.69
C LEU A 290 6.43 -7.36 -11.54
N LEU A 291 7.54 -6.79 -11.99
CA LEU A 291 7.55 -5.64 -12.89
C LEU A 291 6.78 -5.90 -14.19
N SER A 292 6.92 -7.11 -14.76
CA SER A 292 6.14 -7.54 -15.91
C SER A 292 4.64 -7.59 -15.61
N ARG A 293 4.25 -8.05 -14.42
CA ARG A 293 2.85 -8.09 -13.98
C ARG A 293 2.27 -6.69 -13.75
N PHE A 294 3.04 -5.78 -13.17
CA PHE A 294 2.61 -4.41 -12.95
C PHE A 294 2.35 -3.66 -14.27
N LYS A 295 3.12 -3.97 -15.31
CA LYS A 295 2.94 -3.42 -16.66
C LYS A 295 1.81 -4.05 -17.48
N TRP A 296 1.23 -5.16 -17.04
CA TRP A 296 0.23 -5.90 -17.80
C TRP A 296 -1.07 -5.12 -18.00
N GLY A 297 -1.53 -4.44 -16.97
CA GLY A 297 -2.75 -3.63 -17.03
C GLY A 297 -2.49 -2.18 -17.44
N LEU A 298 -3.09 -1.25 -16.72
CA LEU A 298 -2.90 0.18 -16.94
C LEU A 298 -2.00 0.78 -15.87
N SER A 299 -0.97 1.50 -16.31
CA SER A 299 -0.17 2.37 -15.44
C SER A 299 -0.57 3.83 -15.71
N ALA A 300 -1.17 4.48 -14.71
CA ALA A 300 -1.64 5.84 -14.78
C ALA A 300 -0.80 6.75 -13.87
N ASP A 301 -0.29 7.83 -14.40
CA ASP A 301 0.51 8.80 -13.68
C ASP A 301 -0.34 9.85 -12.96
N LEU A 302 0.19 10.34 -11.85
CA LEU A 302 -0.26 11.54 -11.16
C LEU A 302 0.87 12.57 -11.20
N GLY A 303 0.66 13.62 -12.01
CA GLY A 303 1.56 14.75 -12.11
C GLY A 303 1.35 15.79 -11.01
N ALA A 304 2.25 16.77 -10.96
CA ALA A 304 2.07 17.93 -10.09
C ALA A 304 0.89 18.77 -10.60
N PRO A 305 -0.03 19.20 -9.70
CA PRO A 305 -1.16 20.03 -10.09
C PRO A 305 -0.70 21.44 -10.52
N ASP A 306 -1.37 21.99 -11.52
CA ASP A 306 -1.23 23.39 -11.92
C ASP A 306 -1.81 24.34 -10.85
N LEU A 307 -1.62 25.64 -11.03
CA LEU A 307 -2.06 26.64 -10.07
C LEU A 307 -3.58 26.59 -9.83
N GLU A 308 -4.35 26.43 -10.91
CA GLU A 308 -5.83 26.40 -10.85
C GLU A 308 -6.32 25.17 -10.06
N THR A 309 -5.73 24.02 -10.35
CA THR A 309 -6.03 22.77 -9.62
C THR A 309 -5.63 22.89 -8.14
N ARG A 310 -4.50 23.53 -7.82
CA ARG A 310 -4.08 23.76 -6.42
C ARG A 310 -5.07 24.66 -5.67
N ILE A 311 -5.53 25.74 -6.30
CA ILE A 311 -6.55 26.63 -5.72
C ILE A 311 -7.84 25.82 -5.45
N ALA A 312 -8.31 25.05 -6.43
CA ALA A 312 -9.51 24.23 -6.30
C ALA A 312 -9.39 23.16 -5.17
N ILE A 313 -8.19 22.58 -4.99
CA ILE A 313 -7.92 21.64 -3.89
C ILE A 313 -8.02 22.35 -2.53
N LEU A 314 -7.43 23.55 -2.39
CA LEU A 314 -7.53 24.34 -1.17
C LEU A 314 -8.97 24.71 -0.86
N GLU A 315 -9.72 25.24 -1.84
CA GLU A 315 -11.13 25.63 -1.70
C GLU A 315 -11.99 24.43 -1.28
N LYS A 316 -11.79 23.27 -1.92
CA LYS A 316 -12.49 22.03 -1.58
C LYS A 316 -12.22 21.60 -0.13
N LYS A 317 -10.96 21.69 0.30
CA LYS A 317 -10.55 21.35 1.67
C LYS A 317 -11.13 22.32 2.69
N MET A 318 -11.17 23.60 2.36
CA MET A 318 -11.76 24.65 3.20
C MET A 318 -13.28 24.44 3.36
N TYR A 319 -13.96 24.20 2.25
CA TYR A 319 -15.40 23.94 2.26
C TYR A 319 -15.76 22.72 3.12
N GLY A 320 -15.01 21.62 2.98
CA GLY A 320 -15.20 20.41 3.79
C GLY A 320 -14.99 20.60 5.30
N ASN A 321 -14.20 21.59 5.69
CA ASN A 321 -13.91 21.92 7.09
C ASN A 321 -14.73 23.13 7.61
N GLY A 322 -15.61 23.73 6.78
CA GLY A 322 -16.39 24.90 7.16
C GLY A 322 -15.57 26.15 7.41
N ILE A 323 -14.45 26.31 6.68
CA ILE A 323 -13.47 27.39 6.87
C ILE A 323 -13.56 28.34 5.69
N GLU A 324 -13.57 29.64 5.99
CA GLU A 324 -13.47 30.72 5.00
C GLU A 324 -12.11 31.41 5.14
N LEU A 325 -11.37 31.49 4.05
CA LEU A 325 -10.13 32.28 3.95
C LEU A 325 -10.30 33.37 2.91
N PRO A 326 -9.64 34.52 3.10
CA PRO A 326 -9.55 35.54 2.06
C PRO A 326 -8.92 34.95 0.78
N ARG A 327 -9.45 35.32 -0.38
CA ARG A 327 -9.03 34.78 -1.67
C ARG A 327 -7.54 35.01 -1.98
N ASP A 328 -7.02 36.17 -1.59
CA ASP A 328 -5.61 36.52 -1.72
C ASP A 328 -4.68 35.57 -0.94
N VAL A 329 -5.14 35.09 0.23
CA VAL A 329 -4.41 34.07 1.02
C VAL A 329 -4.39 32.73 0.32
N VAL A 330 -5.55 32.28 -0.24
CA VAL A 330 -5.64 31.02 -0.97
C VAL A 330 -4.74 31.02 -2.22
N GLU A 331 -4.83 32.08 -3.02
CA GLU A 331 -4.01 32.27 -4.21
C GLU A 331 -2.51 32.31 -3.85
N TYR A 332 -2.14 32.99 -2.78
CA TYR A 332 -0.75 33.04 -2.31
C TYR A 332 -0.24 31.66 -1.86
N LEU A 333 -1.01 30.90 -1.08
CA LEU A 333 -0.65 29.54 -0.67
C LEU A 333 -0.46 28.63 -1.87
N ALA A 334 -1.42 28.65 -2.80
CA ALA A 334 -1.37 27.86 -4.03
C ALA A 334 -0.17 28.22 -4.93
N TYR A 335 0.19 29.50 -5.01
CA TYR A 335 1.34 29.96 -5.78
C TYR A 335 2.68 29.57 -5.14
N SER A 336 2.79 29.78 -3.82
CA SER A 336 4.05 29.62 -3.10
C SER A 336 4.43 28.17 -2.82
N ILE A 337 3.44 27.27 -2.71
CA ILE A 337 3.67 25.84 -2.44
C ILE A 337 3.31 25.04 -3.69
N ASN A 338 4.30 24.81 -4.51
CA ASN A 338 4.16 24.12 -5.81
C ASN A 338 4.70 22.68 -5.81
N THR A 339 5.23 22.20 -4.69
CA THR A 339 5.92 20.91 -4.57
C THR A 339 4.95 19.74 -4.55
N ASN A 340 4.00 19.72 -3.62
CA ASN A 340 2.99 18.64 -3.50
C ASN A 340 1.78 19.10 -2.66
N VAL A 341 0.68 18.36 -2.81
CA VAL A 341 -0.60 18.66 -2.15
C VAL A 341 -0.51 18.47 -0.63
N ARG A 342 0.29 17.52 -0.16
CA ARG A 342 0.44 17.24 1.28
C ARG A 342 1.10 18.42 2.02
N GLU A 343 2.10 19.04 1.42
CA GLU A 343 2.74 20.24 1.99
C GLU A 343 1.78 21.43 2.00
N MET A 344 1.00 21.58 0.93
CA MET A 344 -0.01 22.65 0.84
C MET A 344 -1.12 22.47 1.90
N GLU A 345 -1.61 21.25 2.11
CA GLU A 345 -2.55 20.94 3.20
C GLU A 345 -1.92 21.16 4.58
N GLY A 346 -0.66 20.79 4.76
CA GLY A 346 0.09 21.03 6.00
C GLY A 346 0.23 22.51 6.34
N ALA A 347 0.54 23.35 5.34
CA ALA A 347 0.60 24.80 5.49
C ALA A 347 -0.76 25.41 5.84
N LEU A 348 -1.84 24.97 5.15
CA LEU A 348 -3.21 25.38 5.47
C LEU A 348 -3.56 25.04 6.92
N ASN A 349 -3.36 23.80 7.34
CA ASN A 349 -3.65 23.35 8.71
C ASN A 349 -2.85 24.13 9.76
N THR A 350 -1.59 24.44 9.47
CA THR A 350 -0.74 25.24 10.39
C THR A 350 -1.22 26.68 10.48
N LEU A 351 -1.61 27.29 9.35
CA LEU A 351 -2.18 28.64 9.32
C LEU A 351 -3.46 28.72 10.15
N LEU A 352 -4.35 27.75 10.00
CA LEU A 352 -5.60 27.64 10.74
C LEU A 352 -5.36 27.43 12.24
N ALA A 353 -4.46 26.53 12.60
CA ALA A 353 -4.10 26.29 14.00
C ALA A 353 -3.54 27.56 14.64
N GLN A 354 -2.67 28.30 13.94
CA GLN A 354 -2.06 29.51 14.47
C GLN A 354 -3.06 30.67 14.61
N ALA A 355 -3.97 30.81 13.65
CA ALA A 355 -5.06 31.80 13.73
C ALA A 355 -6.01 31.48 14.90
N SER A 356 -6.41 30.23 15.05
CA SER A 356 -7.30 29.77 16.12
C SER A 356 -6.67 29.93 17.52
N LEU A 357 -5.42 29.46 17.70
CA LEU A 357 -4.73 29.49 18.98
C LEU A 357 -4.40 30.93 19.43
N ASN A 358 -4.03 31.79 18.49
CA ASN A 358 -3.66 33.18 18.79
C ASN A 358 -4.84 34.15 18.70
N LYS A 359 -6.04 33.67 18.36
CA LYS A 359 -7.25 34.48 18.12
C LYS A 359 -7.00 35.66 17.16
N LYS A 360 -6.15 35.46 16.13
CA LYS A 360 -5.82 36.44 15.11
C LYS A 360 -6.60 36.17 13.84
N ALA A 361 -7.04 37.23 13.17
CA ALA A 361 -7.59 37.12 11.83
C ALA A 361 -6.53 36.59 10.86
N ILE A 362 -6.96 35.76 9.90
CA ILE A 362 -6.08 35.25 8.86
C ILE A 362 -5.87 36.35 7.82
N THR A 363 -4.66 36.85 7.75
CA THR A 363 -4.23 37.88 6.80
C THR A 363 -3.16 37.34 5.87
N LEU A 364 -2.98 38.00 4.73
CA LEU A 364 -1.91 37.66 3.78
C LEU A 364 -0.51 37.76 4.42
N GLU A 365 -0.30 38.67 5.35
CA GLU A 365 0.97 38.80 6.06
C GLU A 365 1.25 37.61 6.96
N LEU A 366 0.25 37.11 7.66
CA LEU A 366 0.36 35.88 8.45
C LEU A 366 0.66 34.68 7.56
N ALA A 367 -0.01 34.57 6.42
CA ALA A 367 0.25 33.53 5.43
C ALA A 367 1.69 33.57 4.90
N LYS A 368 2.21 34.77 4.57
CA LYS A 368 3.61 34.96 4.13
C LYS A 368 4.61 34.49 5.18
N GLN A 369 4.43 34.91 6.43
CA GLN A 369 5.30 34.48 7.54
C GLN A 369 5.30 32.97 7.77
N MET A 370 4.14 32.33 7.56
CA MET A 370 4.00 30.87 7.72
C MET A 370 4.65 30.11 6.57
N VAL A 371 4.37 30.51 5.33
CA VAL A 371 4.96 29.88 4.14
C VAL A 371 6.48 30.00 4.15
N ASP A 372 7.03 31.16 4.54
CA ASP A 372 8.47 31.34 4.67
C ASP A 372 9.11 30.34 5.65
N LYS A 373 8.43 30.03 6.75
CA LYS A 373 8.89 28.99 7.70
C LYS A 373 8.77 27.58 7.12
N PHE A 374 7.68 27.31 6.39
CA PHE A 374 7.47 26.02 5.75
C PHE A 374 8.45 25.76 4.61
N VAL A 375 8.58 26.71 3.68
CA VAL A 375 9.46 26.58 2.51
C VAL A 375 10.93 26.57 2.92
N LYS A 376 11.35 27.34 3.93
CA LYS A 376 12.72 27.26 4.48
C LYS A 376 13.02 25.93 5.17
N ASN A 377 12.02 25.27 5.77
CA ASN A 377 12.18 23.95 6.38
C ASN A 377 12.08 22.80 5.38
N THR A 378 11.43 23.02 4.24
CA THR A 378 11.28 22.05 3.13
C THR A 378 12.29 22.28 2.02
N ALA A 379 13.16 23.34 2.10
CA ALA A 379 14.30 23.45 1.20
C ALA A 379 15.07 22.12 1.28
N ARG A 380 14.92 21.32 0.24
CA ARG A 380 15.56 20.00 0.09
C ARG A 380 17.00 20.13 0.55
N GLU A 381 17.43 19.26 1.45
CA GLU A 381 18.85 19.06 1.70
C GLU A 381 19.48 18.74 0.34
N VAL A 382 20.14 19.74 -0.24
CA VAL A 382 20.81 19.61 -1.53
C VAL A 382 21.83 18.50 -1.34
N SER A 383 21.64 17.34 -1.99
CA SER A 383 22.56 16.21 -1.84
C SER A 383 23.85 16.46 -2.60
N ILE A 384 24.96 15.81 -2.18
CA ILE A 384 26.25 15.92 -2.86
C ILE A 384 26.12 15.44 -4.32
N GLU A 385 25.35 14.38 -4.56
CA GLU A 385 25.11 13.82 -5.90
C GLU A 385 24.39 14.81 -6.81
N TYR A 386 23.38 15.52 -6.27
CA TYR A 386 22.67 16.55 -7.02
C TYR A 386 23.59 17.69 -7.41
N ILE A 387 24.42 18.19 -6.48
CA ILE A 387 25.42 19.22 -6.77
C ILE A 387 26.37 18.75 -7.86
N GLN A 388 26.88 17.52 -7.76
CA GLN A 388 27.77 16.93 -8.77
C GLN A 388 27.10 16.89 -10.15
N LYS A 389 25.83 16.49 -10.21
CA LYS A 389 25.07 16.45 -11.47
C LYS A 389 24.93 17.84 -12.09
N VAL A 390 24.47 18.83 -11.33
CA VAL A 390 24.30 20.20 -11.84
C VAL A 390 25.61 20.83 -12.30
N VAL A 391 26.71 20.60 -11.56
CA VAL A 391 28.03 21.08 -11.96
C VAL A 391 28.54 20.37 -13.23
N CYS A 392 28.34 19.05 -13.35
CA CYS A 392 28.71 18.30 -14.54
C CYS A 392 27.91 18.73 -15.77
N ASP A 393 26.59 18.90 -15.63
CA ASP A 393 25.73 19.37 -16.70
C ASP A 393 26.12 20.79 -17.18
N TYR A 394 26.59 21.64 -16.26
CA TYR A 394 27.03 23.00 -16.59
C TYR A 394 28.35 23.04 -17.38
N PHE A 395 29.29 22.12 -17.09
CA PHE A 395 30.57 22.03 -17.76
C PHE A 395 30.60 20.99 -18.90
N ASP A 396 29.46 20.40 -19.24
CA ASP A 396 29.32 19.32 -20.24
C ASP A 396 30.29 18.14 -19.99
N LEU A 397 30.33 17.67 -18.73
CA LEU A 397 31.23 16.62 -18.29
C LEU A 397 30.43 15.40 -17.77
N PRO A 398 30.86 14.17 -18.09
CA PRO A 398 30.31 12.97 -17.45
C PRO A 398 30.60 12.95 -15.94
N ILE A 399 29.63 12.52 -15.11
CA ILE A 399 29.76 12.46 -13.63
C ILE A 399 30.95 11.59 -13.19
N GLU A 400 31.27 10.53 -13.93
CA GLU A 400 32.40 9.64 -13.66
C GLU A 400 33.74 10.38 -13.70
N MET A 401 33.85 11.43 -14.50
CA MET A 401 35.08 12.25 -14.60
C MET A 401 35.40 12.99 -13.29
N LEU A 402 34.39 13.38 -12.50
CA LEU A 402 34.65 13.97 -11.19
C LEU A 402 35.35 13.00 -10.23
N LYS A 403 35.02 11.72 -10.33
CA LYS A 403 35.59 10.63 -9.50
C LYS A 403 36.94 10.12 -10.04
N SER A 404 37.29 10.46 -11.29
CA SER A 404 38.52 10.01 -11.95
C SER A 404 39.77 10.65 -11.35
N LYS A 405 40.95 10.05 -11.63
CA LYS A 405 42.25 10.61 -11.23
C LYS A 405 42.80 11.66 -12.22
N THR A 406 42.02 12.05 -13.24
CA THR A 406 42.46 13.00 -14.27
C THR A 406 42.78 14.37 -13.70
N ARG A 407 43.82 15.02 -14.27
CA ARG A 407 44.27 16.37 -13.92
C ARG A 407 43.95 17.42 -15.00
N LYS A 408 43.04 17.10 -15.95
CA LYS A 408 42.60 18.07 -16.93
C LYS A 408 41.99 19.28 -16.23
N ARG A 409 42.33 20.49 -16.66
CA ARG A 409 41.97 21.76 -16.01
C ARG A 409 40.44 21.88 -15.74
N GLU A 410 39.64 21.59 -16.75
CA GLU A 410 38.17 21.64 -16.67
C GLU A 410 37.58 20.71 -15.62
N VAL A 411 38.08 19.45 -15.58
CA VAL A 411 37.60 18.45 -14.60
C VAL A 411 38.05 18.80 -13.17
N VAL A 412 39.27 19.35 -13.03
CA VAL A 412 39.77 19.81 -11.72
C VAL A 412 38.94 20.99 -11.21
N GLN A 413 38.61 21.92 -12.09
CA GLN A 413 37.79 23.09 -11.77
C GLN A 413 36.35 22.68 -11.37
N ALA A 414 35.70 21.82 -12.17
CA ALA A 414 34.37 21.29 -11.86
C ALA A 414 34.36 20.52 -10.52
N ARG A 415 35.40 19.71 -10.26
CA ARG A 415 35.55 19.00 -8.99
C ARG A 415 35.71 19.92 -7.81
N GLN A 416 36.50 20.99 -7.92
CA GLN A 416 36.71 21.99 -6.86
C GLN A 416 35.40 22.77 -6.58
N ILE A 417 34.68 23.19 -7.61
CA ILE A 417 33.38 23.85 -7.49
C ILE A 417 32.36 22.95 -6.83
N SER A 418 32.32 21.66 -7.23
CA SER A 418 31.43 20.66 -6.62
C SER A 418 31.71 20.47 -5.13
N MET A 419 33.00 20.37 -4.73
CA MET A 419 33.40 20.30 -3.31
C MET A 419 33.01 21.58 -2.53
N TYR A 420 33.18 22.75 -3.15
CA TYR A 420 32.83 24.04 -2.55
C TYR A 420 31.32 24.14 -2.27
N PHE A 421 30.48 23.88 -3.26
CA PHE A 421 29.02 23.89 -3.08
C PHE A 421 28.53 22.79 -2.15
N SER A 422 29.12 21.60 -2.17
CA SER A 422 28.83 20.53 -1.23
C SER A 422 29.08 20.96 0.22
N LYS A 423 30.19 21.67 0.49
CA LYS A 423 30.46 22.22 1.81
C LYS A 423 29.54 23.39 2.18
N LYS A 424 29.18 24.26 1.22
CA LYS A 424 28.33 25.45 1.44
C LYS A 424 26.85 25.06 1.66
N MET A 425 26.33 24.09 0.92
CA MET A 425 24.92 23.79 0.84
C MET A 425 24.49 22.49 1.55
N THR A 426 25.45 21.65 1.99
CA THR A 426 25.14 20.41 2.72
C THR A 426 25.74 20.44 4.12
N LYS A 427 25.14 19.64 5.04
CA LYS A 427 25.68 19.40 6.39
C LYS A 427 26.71 18.26 6.43
N SER A 428 27.17 17.81 5.26
CA SER A 428 28.07 16.66 5.15
C SER A 428 29.47 16.98 5.65
N SER A 429 30.11 15.99 6.28
CA SER A 429 31.51 16.13 6.72
C SER A 429 32.46 16.21 5.52
N LEU A 430 33.60 16.90 5.69
CA LEU A 430 34.63 17.03 4.64
C LEU A 430 35.13 15.67 4.14
N ALA A 431 35.18 14.66 5.02
CA ALA A 431 35.56 13.30 4.66
C ALA A 431 34.51 12.67 3.73
N ASN A 432 33.22 12.85 4.01
CA ASN A 432 32.13 12.35 3.17
C ASN A 432 32.12 13.03 1.80
N ILE A 433 32.32 14.35 1.73
CA ILE A 433 32.45 15.11 0.48
C ILE A 433 33.62 14.57 -0.36
N GLY A 434 34.77 14.33 0.28
CA GLY A 434 35.94 13.76 -0.37
C GLY A 434 35.71 12.36 -0.93
N ALA A 435 35.00 11.50 -0.20
CA ALA A 435 34.62 10.16 -0.63
C ALA A 435 33.78 10.20 -1.92
N HIS A 436 32.78 11.08 -2.02
CA HIS A 436 31.93 11.25 -3.20
C HIS A 436 32.68 11.83 -4.41
N CYS A 437 33.80 12.52 -4.19
CA CYS A 437 34.63 13.11 -5.25
C CYS A 437 35.84 12.22 -5.65
N GLY A 438 35.70 10.90 -5.55
CA GLY A 438 36.74 9.93 -5.96
C GLY A 438 37.77 9.62 -4.86
N GLY A 439 37.32 9.53 -3.59
CA GLY A 439 38.14 9.12 -2.45
C GLY A 439 39.22 10.15 -2.08
N LYS A 440 38.91 11.45 -2.19
CA LYS A 440 39.82 12.53 -1.78
C LYS A 440 39.76 12.73 -0.27
N ASP A 441 40.89 13.08 0.33
CA ASP A 441 40.99 13.37 1.74
C ASP A 441 40.37 14.73 2.12
N HIS A 442 40.09 14.94 3.39
CA HIS A 442 39.50 16.17 3.91
C HIS A 442 40.38 17.43 3.66
N ALA A 443 41.73 17.27 3.61
CA ALA A 443 42.66 18.36 3.32
C ALA A 443 42.50 18.82 1.86
N THR A 444 42.32 17.90 0.92
CA THR A 444 42.04 18.19 -0.50
C THR A 444 40.75 18.97 -0.66
N VAL A 445 39.68 18.60 0.06
CA VAL A 445 38.39 19.31 0.03
C VAL A 445 38.55 20.74 0.59
N LEU A 446 39.26 20.87 1.69
CA LEU A 446 39.52 22.20 2.30
C LEU A 446 40.32 23.11 1.37
N HIS A 447 41.36 22.55 0.74
CA HIS A 447 42.17 23.27 -0.25
C HIS A 447 41.33 23.70 -1.47
N ALA A 448 40.49 22.79 -2.01
CA ALA A 448 39.58 23.10 -3.10
C ALA A 448 38.64 24.26 -2.77
N CYS A 449 38.06 24.25 -1.57
CA CYS A 449 37.19 25.35 -1.12
C CYS A 449 37.93 26.70 -1.05
N ARG A 450 39.15 26.71 -0.53
CA ARG A 450 39.99 27.94 -0.49
C ARG A 450 40.34 28.42 -1.89
N THR A 451 40.70 27.51 -2.80
CA THR A 451 41.03 27.85 -4.19
C THR A 451 39.84 28.47 -4.90
N VAL A 452 38.62 27.92 -4.74
CA VAL A 452 37.39 28.46 -5.33
C VAL A 452 37.08 29.86 -4.76
N MET A 453 37.24 30.06 -3.46
CA MET A 453 37.05 31.40 -2.83
C MET A 453 38.03 32.41 -3.39
N ASN A 454 39.31 32.10 -3.45
CA ASN A 454 40.35 32.98 -4.00
C ASN A 454 40.09 33.35 -5.48
N LEU A 455 39.70 32.33 -6.29
CA LEU A 455 39.36 32.54 -7.70
C LEU A 455 38.09 33.41 -7.87
N SER A 456 37.12 33.29 -6.98
CA SER A 456 35.91 34.11 -7.02
C SER A 456 36.18 35.59 -6.72
N GLU A 457 37.27 35.88 -6.00
CA GLU A 457 37.70 37.27 -5.70
C GLU A 457 38.57 37.87 -6.81
N THR A 458 39.37 37.05 -7.48
CA THR A 458 40.36 37.49 -8.45
C THR A 458 39.93 37.41 -9.91
N ASP A 459 39.01 36.51 -10.27
CA ASP A 459 38.56 36.25 -11.64
C ASP A 459 37.06 36.56 -11.81
N LYS A 460 36.74 37.59 -12.60
CA LYS A 460 35.35 38.01 -12.90
C LYS A 460 34.55 36.93 -13.64
N GLN A 461 35.17 36.21 -14.59
CA GLN A 461 34.47 35.13 -15.32
C GLN A 461 34.15 33.98 -14.39
N PHE A 462 35.08 33.62 -13.54
CA PHE A 462 34.87 32.56 -12.56
C PHE A 462 33.75 32.87 -11.57
N ARG A 463 33.63 34.17 -11.16
CA ARG A 463 32.53 34.65 -10.32
C ARG A 463 31.17 34.45 -11.00
N VAL A 464 31.04 34.79 -12.28
CA VAL A 464 29.80 34.58 -13.04
C VAL A 464 29.41 33.12 -13.06
N TYR A 465 30.38 32.21 -13.29
CA TYR A 465 30.10 30.77 -13.24
C TYR A 465 29.55 30.29 -11.88
N LEU A 466 30.12 30.82 -10.79
CA LEU A 466 29.65 30.48 -9.44
C LEU A 466 28.26 31.03 -9.15
N GLU A 467 27.95 32.26 -9.56
CA GLU A 467 26.63 32.89 -9.40
C GLU A 467 25.56 32.14 -10.21
N ASP A 468 25.86 31.73 -11.43
CA ASP A 468 24.94 30.98 -12.28
C ASP A 468 24.70 29.57 -11.73
N LEU A 469 25.75 28.90 -11.25
CA LEU A 469 25.61 27.60 -10.60
C LEU A 469 24.85 27.70 -9.29
N GLU A 470 25.11 28.74 -8.49
CA GLU A 470 24.38 28.98 -7.24
C GLU A 470 22.89 29.23 -7.50
N LYS A 471 22.54 30.02 -8.52
CA LYS A 471 21.16 30.17 -8.96
C LYS A 471 20.53 28.83 -9.38
N LYS A 472 21.21 28.05 -10.23
CA LYS A 472 20.72 26.72 -10.67
C LYS A 472 20.56 25.72 -9.53
N LEU A 473 21.39 25.79 -8.49
CA LEU A 473 21.29 24.95 -7.30
C LEU A 473 20.22 25.42 -6.31
N THR A 474 19.83 26.71 -6.39
CA THR A 474 18.86 27.34 -5.48
C THR A 474 17.46 27.47 -6.11
N ILE A 475 17.37 27.52 -7.47
CA ILE A 475 16.12 27.66 -8.23
C ILE A 475 15.68 26.27 -8.70
N GLN A 476 15.06 25.52 -7.82
CA GLN A 476 14.11 24.43 -8.18
C GLN A 476 12.98 24.39 -7.20
#